data_4b1ac482c7356ab653be28a970d301a0
#
_entry.id   4b1ac482c7356ab653be28a970d301a0
#
_cell.length_a   1.000
_cell.length_b   1.000
_cell.length_c   1.000
_cell.angle_alpha   90.00
_cell.angle_beta   90.00
_cell.angle_gamma   90.00
#
_symmetry.space_group_name_H-M   'P 1'
#
loop_
_entity.id
_entity.type
_entity.pdbx_description
1 polymer ?
#
loop_
_entity_poly.entity_id
_entity_poly.type
_entity_poly.pdbx_seq_one_letter_code
_entity_poly.pdbx_strand_id
1 'polypeptide(L)'
;MNTRPENTFLVVMGVAGCGKSSLGQLCAEALGLPLLEGDDFHSESNVAKMRSGIPLSDDDRAVWLDTLATQLQSHPQGVVLTCSALKRRYRDRLRAATPGLRFVFLDLTQEQARERVAARPAHLFPVSLVASQFATLEDPRLEPGVLPLDATQSLKDLGAAVVRWVCSTTTTAAQPLETRS
;
A
#
# COMPACT_ATOMS: atom_id res chain seq x y z
N MET A 1 -10.71 13.08 -20.79
CA MET A 1 -10.80 11.82 -20.03
C MET A 1 -9.40 11.49 -19.54
N ASN A 2 -9.18 11.48 -18.21
CA ASN A 2 -7.88 11.10 -17.65
C ASN A 2 -7.78 9.56 -17.72
N THR A 3 -7.15 9.05 -18.76
CA THR A 3 -6.89 7.62 -18.88
C THR A 3 -5.72 7.25 -17.95
N ARG A 4 -5.90 6.22 -17.12
CA ARG A 4 -4.79 5.67 -16.35
C ARG A 4 -3.72 5.11 -17.28
N PRO A 5 -2.43 5.11 -16.87
CA PRO A 5 -1.39 4.39 -17.59
C PRO A 5 -1.74 2.89 -17.72
N GLU A 6 -1.42 2.28 -18.86
CA GLU A 6 -1.41 0.84 -18.96
C GLU A 6 -0.49 0.25 -17.87
N ASN A 7 -0.85 -0.90 -17.32
CA ASN A 7 -0.07 -1.61 -16.29
C ASN A 7 0.16 -0.77 -15.02
N THR A 8 -0.93 -0.23 -14.45
CA THR A 8 -0.87 0.53 -13.20
C THR A 8 -0.81 -0.40 -12.00
N PHE A 9 0.30 -0.39 -11.27
CA PHE A 9 0.49 -1.12 -10.02
C PHE A 9 0.57 -0.15 -8.86
N LEU A 10 -0.30 -0.32 -7.86
CA LEU A 10 -0.43 0.58 -6.74
C LEU A 10 -0.50 -0.20 -5.42
N VAL A 11 0.33 0.17 -4.46
CA VAL A 11 0.23 -0.31 -3.07
C VAL A 11 -0.27 0.81 -2.18
N VAL A 12 -1.39 0.62 -1.52
CA VAL A 12 -1.86 1.50 -0.44
C VAL A 12 -1.29 0.97 0.87
N MET A 13 -0.38 1.75 1.48
CA MET A 13 0.40 1.32 2.63
C MET A 13 0.23 2.20 3.87
N GLY A 14 0.66 1.67 4.99
CA GLY A 14 0.67 2.35 6.29
C GLY A 14 0.33 1.41 7.44
N VAL A 15 0.31 1.96 8.65
CA VAL A 15 0.02 1.20 9.88
C VAL A 15 -1.43 0.75 9.96
N ALA A 16 -1.75 -0.12 10.92
CA ALA A 16 -3.14 -0.48 11.23
C ALA A 16 -3.98 0.77 11.57
N GLY A 17 -5.22 0.80 11.13
CA GLY A 17 -6.14 1.93 11.36
C GLY A 17 -5.97 3.12 10.42
N CYS A 18 -4.96 3.15 9.53
CA CYS A 18 -4.77 4.30 8.63
C CYS A 18 -5.80 4.38 7.49
N GLY A 19 -6.57 3.32 7.19
CA GLY A 19 -7.63 3.37 6.17
C GLY A 19 -7.25 2.73 4.83
N LYS A 20 -6.26 1.84 4.79
CA LYS A 20 -5.78 1.17 3.56
C LYS A 20 -6.90 0.54 2.74
N SER A 21 -7.73 -0.29 3.36
CA SER A 21 -8.81 -1.01 2.65
C SER A 21 -9.83 -0.05 2.04
N SER A 22 -10.25 0.98 2.78
CA SER A 22 -11.22 1.96 2.27
C SER A 22 -10.66 2.76 1.09
N LEU A 23 -9.40 3.23 1.19
CA LEU A 23 -8.77 3.95 0.09
C LEU A 23 -8.42 3.00 -1.07
N GLY A 24 -7.97 1.78 -0.77
CA GLY A 24 -7.70 0.75 -1.78
C GLY A 24 -8.92 0.44 -2.63
N GLN A 25 -10.07 0.22 -1.99
CA GLN A 25 -11.34 -0.03 -2.67
C GLN A 25 -11.73 1.15 -3.58
N LEU A 26 -11.69 2.37 -3.06
CA LEU A 26 -12.03 3.55 -3.84
C LEU A 26 -11.08 3.75 -5.03
N CYS A 27 -9.78 3.55 -4.85
CA CYS A 27 -8.80 3.65 -5.92
C CYS A 27 -8.99 2.55 -6.97
N ALA A 28 -9.25 1.31 -6.56
CA ALA A 28 -9.50 0.19 -7.47
C ALA A 28 -10.71 0.46 -8.36
N GLU A 29 -11.82 0.91 -7.77
CA GLU A 29 -13.03 1.29 -8.50
C GLU A 29 -12.78 2.46 -9.48
N ALA A 30 -12.15 3.53 -9.01
CA ALA A 30 -11.89 4.72 -9.81
C ALA A 30 -10.91 4.48 -10.97
N LEU A 31 -9.97 3.54 -10.80
CA LEU A 31 -8.97 3.17 -11.80
C LEU A 31 -9.41 1.97 -12.67
N GLY A 32 -10.52 1.32 -12.36
CA GLY A 32 -10.98 0.12 -13.04
C GLY A 32 -9.99 -1.05 -12.90
N LEU A 33 -9.43 -1.23 -11.69
CA LEU A 33 -8.44 -2.26 -11.36
C LEU A 33 -9.00 -3.24 -10.32
N PRO A 34 -8.53 -4.50 -10.30
CA PRO A 34 -8.81 -5.38 -9.18
C PRO A 34 -8.16 -4.86 -7.89
N LEU A 35 -8.78 -5.20 -6.75
CA LEU A 35 -8.23 -4.97 -5.42
C LEU A 35 -7.75 -6.29 -4.82
N LEU A 36 -6.57 -6.27 -4.22
CA LEU A 36 -6.04 -7.34 -3.38
C LEU A 36 -5.86 -6.80 -1.95
N GLU A 37 -6.51 -7.44 -0.99
CA GLU A 37 -6.27 -7.19 0.44
C GLU A 37 -5.07 -8.02 0.90
N GLY A 38 -3.95 -7.36 1.18
CA GLY A 38 -2.71 -8.05 1.54
C GLY A 38 -2.83 -8.91 2.80
N ASP A 39 -3.71 -8.53 3.71
CA ASP A 39 -3.94 -9.28 4.94
C ASP A 39 -4.58 -10.66 4.71
N ASP A 40 -5.30 -10.86 3.59
CA ASP A 40 -5.90 -12.15 3.22
C ASP A 40 -4.86 -13.22 2.86
N PHE A 41 -3.63 -12.81 2.59
CA PHE A 41 -2.53 -13.70 2.19
C PHE A 41 -1.61 -14.12 3.36
N HIS A 42 -1.93 -13.72 4.59
CA HIS A 42 -1.19 -14.20 5.76
C HIS A 42 -1.46 -15.68 6.02
N SER A 43 -0.41 -16.41 6.40
CA SER A 43 -0.56 -17.79 6.88
C SER A 43 -1.41 -17.87 8.15
N GLU A 44 -2.03 -19.01 8.39
CA GLU A 44 -2.81 -19.23 9.62
C GLU A 44 -1.97 -18.97 10.87
N SER A 45 -0.68 -19.31 10.84
CA SER A 45 0.23 -19.06 11.97
C SER A 45 0.45 -17.56 12.19
N ASN A 46 0.59 -16.76 11.13
CA ASN A 46 0.70 -15.31 11.22
C ASN A 46 -0.58 -14.69 11.77
N VAL A 47 -1.73 -15.15 11.28
CA VAL A 47 -3.04 -14.72 11.77
C VAL A 47 -3.19 -15.03 13.26
N ALA A 48 -2.80 -16.23 13.71
CA ALA A 48 -2.84 -16.62 15.11
C ALA A 48 -1.94 -15.73 15.99
N LYS A 49 -0.71 -15.44 15.54
CA LYS A 49 0.20 -14.52 16.24
C LYS A 49 -0.42 -13.13 16.39
N MET A 50 -0.93 -12.55 15.30
CA MET A 50 -1.52 -11.20 15.33
C MET A 50 -2.73 -11.15 16.27
N ARG A 51 -3.63 -12.14 16.22
CA ARG A 51 -4.79 -12.24 17.13
C ARG A 51 -4.37 -12.32 18.60
N SER A 52 -3.25 -12.98 18.89
CA SER A 52 -2.69 -13.10 20.24
C SER A 52 -1.87 -11.88 20.67
N GLY A 53 -1.81 -10.81 19.85
CA GLY A 53 -1.03 -9.61 20.18
C GLY A 53 0.48 -9.83 20.06
N ILE A 54 0.93 -10.83 19.30
CA ILE A 54 2.34 -11.13 19.07
C ILE A 54 2.76 -10.48 17.75
N PRO A 55 3.75 -9.55 17.75
CA PRO A 55 4.25 -8.94 16.52
C PRO A 55 4.87 -9.98 15.59
N LEU A 56 4.62 -9.84 14.29
CA LEU A 56 5.29 -10.68 13.30
C LEU A 56 6.76 -10.30 13.18
N SER A 57 7.65 -11.30 13.11
CA SER A 57 9.06 -11.13 12.78
C SER A 57 9.25 -10.85 11.29
N ASP A 58 10.50 -10.57 10.89
CA ASP A 58 10.83 -10.43 9.47
C ASP A 58 10.70 -11.77 8.72
N ASP A 59 11.02 -12.88 9.37
CA ASP A 59 10.88 -14.23 8.79
C ASP A 59 9.41 -14.58 8.59
N ASP A 60 8.53 -14.24 9.54
CA ASP A 60 7.09 -14.40 9.41
C ASP A 60 6.55 -13.65 8.18
N ARG A 61 7.11 -12.49 7.88
CA ARG A 61 6.70 -11.65 6.74
C ARG A 61 7.32 -12.08 5.41
N ALA A 62 8.44 -12.79 5.43
CA ALA A 62 9.16 -13.12 4.21
C ALA A 62 8.29 -13.92 3.22
N VAL A 63 7.67 -14.99 3.68
CA VAL A 63 6.78 -15.84 2.84
C VAL A 63 5.54 -15.06 2.40
N TRP A 64 4.98 -14.25 3.29
CA TRP A 64 3.84 -13.38 2.97
C TRP A 64 4.18 -12.37 1.87
N LEU A 65 5.32 -11.70 1.95
CA LEU A 65 5.79 -10.77 0.92
C LEU A 65 6.06 -11.45 -0.43
N ASP A 66 6.56 -12.70 -0.43
CA ASP A 66 6.74 -13.48 -1.66
C ASP A 66 5.39 -13.82 -2.30
N THR A 67 4.41 -14.15 -1.48
CA THR A 67 3.05 -14.38 -1.96
C THR A 67 2.48 -13.11 -2.59
N LEU A 68 2.62 -11.95 -1.92
CA LEU A 68 2.16 -10.66 -2.48
C LEU A 68 2.89 -10.29 -3.78
N ALA A 69 4.20 -10.54 -3.87
CA ALA A 69 4.97 -10.33 -5.08
C ALA A 69 4.45 -11.19 -6.24
N THR A 70 4.15 -12.46 -5.98
CA THR A 70 3.54 -13.37 -6.96
C THR A 70 2.15 -12.89 -7.38
N GLN A 71 1.33 -12.41 -6.45
CA GLN A 71 0.02 -11.85 -6.75
C GLN A 71 0.11 -10.61 -7.64
N LEU A 72 1.05 -9.71 -7.38
CA LEU A 72 1.29 -8.54 -8.24
C LEU A 72 1.65 -8.98 -9.68
N GLN A 73 2.53 -9.96 -9.83
CA GLN A 73 2.96 -10.48 -11.13
C GLN A 73 1.83 -11.18 -11.91
N SER A 74 0.87 -11.78 -11.21
CA SER A 74 -0.27 -12.46 -11.83
C SER A 74 -1.33 -11.49 -12.42
N HIS A 75 -1.15 -10.18 -12.21
CA HIS A 75 -2.07 -9.14 -12.70
C HIS A 75 -1.38 -8.21 -13.72
N PRO A 76 -1.03 -8.68 -14.93
CA PRO A 76 -0.20 -7.93 -15.88
C PRO A 76 -0.82 -6.60 -16.32
N GLN A 77 -2.13 -6.43 -16.20
CA GLN A 77 -2.82 -5.20 -16.55
C GLN A 77 -2.89 -4.18 -15.40
N GLY A 78 -2.33 -4.53 -14.24
CA GLY A 78 -2.31 -3.69 -13.06
C GLY A 78 -3.27 -4.15 -11.97
N VAL A 79 -3.03 -3.67 -10.77
CA VAL A 79 -3.76 -4.04 -9.56
C VAL A 79 -3.53 -3.00 -8.45
N VAL A 80 -4.50 -2.85 -7.58
CA VAL A 80 -4.35 -2.14 -6.30
C VAL A 80 -4.18 -3.18 -5.20
N LEU A 81 -3.11 -3.08 -4.44
CA LEU A 81 -2.81 -3.94 -3.29
C LEU A 81 -2.84 -3.10 -2.01
N THR A 82 -3.50 -3.58 -0.97
CA THR A 82 -3.31 -3.04 0.38
C THR A 82 -2.24 -3.84 1.12
N CYS A 83 -1.27 -3.18 1.71
CA CYS A 83 -0.18 -3.84 2.43
C CYS A 83 0.44 -2.88 3.44
N SER A 84 0.76 -3.33 4.64
CA SER A 84 1.44 -2.46 5.63
C SER A 84 2.79 -1.92 5.12
N ALA A 85 3.59 -2.73 4.45
CA ALA A 85 4.87 -2.40 3.78
C ALA A 85 5.81 -1.50 4.62
N LEU A 86 5.91 -1.74 5.95
CA LEU A 86 6.48 -0.82 6.93
C LEU A 86 7.98 -0.58 6.76
N LYS A 87 8.76 -1.58 6.37
CA LYS A 87 10.20 -1.45 6.17
C LYS A 87 10.54 -1.20 4.71
N ARG A 88 11.60 -0.42 4.47
CA ARG A 88 12.10 -0.17 3.12
C ARG A 88 12.40 -1.45 2.35
N ARG A 89 13.05 -2.43 2.98
CA ARG A 89 13.36 -3.72 2.36
C ARG A 89 12.11 -4.50 1.93
N TYR A 90 10.94 -4.32 2.59
CA TYR A 90 9.69 -4.93 2.15
C TYR A 90 9.19 -4.27 0.87
N ARG A 91 9.24 -2.93 0.81
CA ARG A 91 8.88 -2.16 -0.38
C ARG A 91 9.79 -2.47 -1.56
N ASP A 92 11.09 -2.57 -1.30
CA ASP A 92 12.09 -2.89 -2.33
C ASP A 92 11.89 -4.30 -2.90
N ARG A 93 11.50 -5.28 -2.06
CA ARG A 93 11.14 -6.62 -2.51
C ARG A 93 9.93 -6.62 -3.45
N LEU A 94 8.90 -5.86 -3.14
CA LEU A 94 7.72 -5.71 -4.01
C LEU A 94 8.06 -4.95 -5.30
N ARG A 95 8.89 -3.90 -5.24
CA ARG A 95 9.39 -3.17 -6.42
C ARG A 95 10.20 -4.07 -7.36
N ALA A 96 11.05 -4.91 -6.81
CA ALA A 96 11.85 -5.85 -7.60
C ALA A 96 10.99 -6.85 -8.39
N ALA A 97 9.86 -7.26 -7.82
CA ALA A 97 8.92 -8.17 -8.47
C ALA A 97 8.06 -7.48 -9.53
N THR A 98 7.83 -6.18 -9.41
CA THR A 98 6.90 -5.43 -10.27
C THR A 98 7.48 -4.06 -10.62
N PRO A 99 8.19 -3.94 -11.76
CA PRO A 99 8.68 -2.65 -12.24
C PRO A 99 7.55 -1.63 -12.41
N GLY A 100 7.80 -0.39 -11.97
CA GLY A 100 6.79 0.66 -12.01
C GLY A 100 5.79 0.65 -10.84
N LEU A 101 5.97 -0.24 -9.85
CA LEU A 101 5.15 -0.27 -8.63
C LEU A 101 5.25 1.07 -7.88
N ARG A 102 4.11 1.63 -7.54
CA ARG A 102 3.98 2.89 -6.80
C ARG A 102 3.31 2.65 -5.45
N PHE A 103 3.59 3.53 -4.49
CA PHE A 103 3.08 3.42 -3.13
C PHE A 103 2.32 4.69 -2.75
N VAL A 104 1.16 4.53 -2.13
CA VAL A 104 0.44 5.59 -1.43
C VAL A 104 0.63 5.36 0.05
N PHE A 105 1.32 6.25 0.71
CA PHE A 105 1.58 6.18 2.15
C PHE A 105 0.53 6.98 2.91
N LEU A 106 -0.32 6.30 3.66
CA LEU A 106 -1.30 6.91 4.57
C LEU A 106 -0.64 7.18 5.91
N ASP A 107 -0.31 8.45 6.13
CA ASP A 107 0.34 8.94 7.34
C ASP A 107 -0.67 9.37 8.39
N LEU A 108 -0.46 8.95 9.63
CA LEU A 108 -1.18 9.42 10.82
C LEU A 108 -0.33 9.23 12.07
N THR A 109 -0.71 9.90 13.16
CA THR A 109 -0.01 9.74 14.43
C THR A 109 -0.34 8.40 15.08
N GLN A 110 0.52 7.96 16.01
CA GLN A 110 0.29 6.72 16.76
C GLN A 110 -0.99 6.80 17.61
N GLU A 111 -1.31 7.97 18.15
CA GLU A 111 -2.54 8.18 18.91
C GLU A 111 -3.78 8.02 18.05
N GLN A 112 -3.83 8.67 16.88
CA GLN A 112 -4.91 8.52 15.91
C GLN A 112 -5.09 7.07 15.45
N ALA A 113 -3.98 6.35 15.21
CA ALA A 113 -4.04 4.93 14.84
C ALA A 113 -4.66 4.09 15.97
N ARG A 114 -4.24 4.32 17.22
CA ARG A 114 -4.79 3.62 18.39
C ARG A 114 -6.29 3.84 18.54
N GLU A 115 -6.74 5.09 18.45
CA GLU A 115 -8.17 5.44 18.53
C GLU A 115 -8.99 4.72 17.44
N ARG A 116 -8.50 4.76 16.19
CA ARG A 116 -9.20 4.13 15.06
C ARG A 116 -9.24 2.60 15.17
N VAL A 117 -8.16 1.97 15.65
CA VAL A 117 -8.13 0.52 15.88
C VAL A 117 -9.04 0.15 17.04
N ALA A 118 -9.04 0.92 18.13
CA ALA A 118 -9.92 0.68 19.29
C ALA A 118 -11.40 0.78 18.93
N ALA A 119 -11.77 1.67 18.00
CA ALA A 119 -13.13 1.83 17.52
C ALA A 119 -13.63 0.67 16.62
N ARG A 120 -12.76 -0.30 16.27
CA ARG A 120 -13.08 -1.45 15.41
C ARG A 120 -12.79 -2.78 16.11
N PRO A 121 -13.57 -3.19 17.13
CA PRO A 121 -13.26 -4.34 17.98
C PRO A 121 -13.23 -5.69 17.24
N ALA A 122 -13.84 -5.79 16.07
CA ALA A 122 -13.84 -7.01 15.25
C ALA A 122 -12.63 -7.15 14.31
N HIS A 123 -11.66 -6.22 14.38
CA HIS A 123 -10.51 -6.25 13.48
C HIS A 123 -9.46 -7.30 13.93
N LEU A 124 -8.82 -7.96 12.96
CA LEU A 124 -7.75 -8.93 13.17
C LEU A 124 -6.58 -8.39 14.02
N PHE A 125 -6.37 -7.07 14.00
CA PHE A 125 -5.21 -6.41 14.56
C PHE A 125 -5.55 -5.72 15.90
N PRO A 126 -5.05 -6.22 17.06
CA PRO A 126 -5.32 -5.61 18.36
C PRO A 126 -4.55 -4.30 18.57
N VAL A 127 -5.12 -3.42 19.40
CA VAL A 127 -4.53 -2.10 19.73
C VAL A 127 -3.11 -2.23 20.31
N SER A 128 -2.82 -3.32 21.03
CA SER A 128 -1.49 -3.59 21.61
C SER A 128 -0.36 -3.64 20.57
N LEU A 129 -0.66 -3.98 19.32
CA LEU A 129 0.33 -4.06 18.25
C LEU A 129 0.57 -2.73 17.51
N VAL A 130 -0.21 -1.69 17.76
CA VAL A 130 -0.04 -0.39 17.09
C VAL A 130 1.34 0.18 17.34
N ALA A 131 1.80 0.20 18.59
CA ALA A 131 3.13 0.72 18.95
C ALA A 131 4.26 -0.03 18.23
N SER A 132 4.16 -1.36 18.09
CA SER A 132 5.16 -2.15 17.39
C SER A 132 5.22 -1.85 15.90
N GLN A 133 4.09 -1.49 15.27
CA GLN A 133 4.09 -1.06 13.87
C GLN A 133 4.77 0.28 13.67
N PHE A 134 4.54 1.25 14.57
CA PHE A 134 5.24 2.53 14.52
C PHE A 134 6.75 2.38 14.77
N ALA A 135 7.16 1.50 15.69
CA ALA A 135 8.58 1.18 15.90
C ALA A 135 9.22 0.50 14.69
N THR A 136 8.43 -0.19 13.86
CA THR A 136 8.89 -0.91 12.68
C THR A 136 8.87 -0.02 11.43
N LEU A 137 8.05 1.02 11.40
CA LEU A 137 7.87 1.88 10.23
C LEU A 137 9.15 2.67 9.92
N GLU A 138 9.71 2.40 8.77
CA GLU A 138 10.75 3.22 8.14
C GLU A 138 10.07 4.22 7.19
N ASP A 139 10.27 5.52 7.44
CA ASP A 139 9.60 6.60 6.73
C ASP A 139 9.83 6.52 5.20
N PRO A 140 8.76 6.34 4.40
CA PRO A 140 8.88 6.18 2.97
C PRO A 140 8.79 7.49 2.16
N ARG A 141 8.59 8.65 2.82
CA ARG A 141 8.22 9.92 2.15
C ARG A 141 9.23 10.38 1.11
N LEU A 142 10.51 10.05 1.29
CA LEU A 142 11.60 10.44 0.38
C LEU A 142 11.95 9.34 -0.64
N GLU A 143 11.23 8.22 -0.63
CA GLU A 143 11.48 7.16 -1.61
C GLU A 143 10.83 7.48 -2.96
N PRO A 144 11.48 7.11 -4.09
CA PRO A 144 10.89 7.32 -5.40
C PRO A 144 9.58 6.52 -5.56
N GLY A 145 8.61 7.13 -6.24
CA GLY A 145 7.33 6.48 -6.49
C GLY A 145 6.44 6.34 -5.25
N VAL A 146 6.64 7.16 -4.23
CA VAL A 146 5.79 7.24 -3.04
C VAL A 146 5.01 8.55 -3.02
N LEU A 147 3.70 8.47 -2.82
CA LEU A 147 2.80 9.60 -2.55
C LEU A 147 2.41 9.57 -1.07
N PRO A 148 2.95 10.45 -0.23
CA PRO A 148 2.50 10.58 1.16
C PRO A 148 1.20 11.38 1.22
N LEU A 149 0.23 10.91 2.01
CA LEU A 149 -1.06 11.56 2.24
C LEU A 149 -1.39 11.55 3.73
N ASP A 150 -1.91 12.66 4.21
CA ASP A 150 -2.45 12.78 5.56
C ASP A 150 -3.77 11.97 5.66
N ALA A 151 -3.74 10.87 6.40
CA ALA A 151 -4.87 9.95 6.56
C ALA A 151 -6.05 10.54 7.35
N THR A 152 -5.96 11.77 7.83
CA THR A 152 -7.07 12.49 8.47
C THR A 152 -8.00 13.16 7.47
N GLN A 153 -7.57 13.32 6.23
CA GLN A 153 -8.38 13.90 5.15
C GLN A 153 -9.58 13.00 4.80
N SER A 154 -10.56 13.57 4.12
CA SER A 154 -11.71 12.80 3.65
C SER A 154 -11.29 11.72 2.64
N LEU A 155 -11.97 10.57 2.68
CA LEU A 155 -11.70 9.47 1.75
C LEU A 155 -11.83 9.93 0.28
N LYS A 156 -12.76 10.83 -0.01
CA LYS A 156 -12.97 11.43 -1.33
C LYS A 156 -11.74 12.23 -1.78
N ASP A 157 -11.18 13.06 -0.90
CA ASP A 157 -10.03 13.91 -1.22
C ASP A 157 -8.76 13.05 -1.41
N LEU A 158 -8.57 12.05 -0.54
CA LEU A 158 -7.50 11.07 -0.67
C LEU A 158 -7.57 10.34 -2.02
N GLY A 159 -8.74 9.81 -2.37
CA GLY A 159 -8.93 9.11 -3.65
C GLY A 159 -8.69 10.01 -4.85
N ALA A 160 -9.18 11.25 -4.81
CA ALA A 160 -8.96 12.22 -5.87
C ALA A 160 -7.46 12.57 -6.03
N ALA A 161 -6.71 12.69 -4.93
CA ALA A 161 -5.27 12.93 -4.96
C ALA A 161 -4.52 11.76 -5.60
N VAL A 162 -4.86 10.52 -5.23
CA VAL A 162 -4.24 9.31 -5.81
C VAL A 162 -4.51 9.22 -7.30
N VAL A 163 -5.77 9.37 -7.74
CA VAL A 163 -6.13 9.27 -9.15
C VAL A 163 -5.41 10.34 -9.98
N ARG A 164 -5.37 11.59 -9.52
CA ARG A 164 -4.60 12.65 -10.19
C ARG A 164 -3.13 12.28 -10.32
N TRP A 165 -2.50 11.81 -9.23
CA TRP A 165 -1.09 11.44 -9.24
C TRP A 165 -0.80 10.26 -10.16
N VAL A 166 -1.66 9.24 -10.17
CA VAL A 166 -1.53 8.08 -11.06
C VAL A 166 -1.62 8.50 -12.53
N CYS A 167 -2.57 9.39 -12.87
CA CYS A 167 -2.80 9.82 -14.25
C CYS A 167 -1.80 10.89 -14.74
N SER A 168 -1.22 11.71 -13.84
CA SER A 168 -0.26 12.77 -14.25
C SER A 168 1.11 12.23 -14.68
N THR A 169 1.50 11.05 -14.23
CA THR A 169 2.81 10.45 -14.55
C THR A 169 2.91 9.92 -16.00
N THR A 170 1.82 9.96 -16.76
CA THR A 170 1.79 9.46 -18.17
C THR A 170 2.43 10.45 -19.15
N THR A 171 2.67 11.71 -18.76
CA THR A 171 3.08 12.78 -19.69
C THR A 171 4.58 12.85 -19.96
N THR A 172 5.45 12.12 -19.23
CA THR A 172 6.91 12.27 -19.32
C THR A 172 7.61 11.21 -20.19
N ALA A 173 6.91 10.23 -20.76
CA ALA A 173 7.53 9.11 -21.50
C ALA A 173 7.44 9.19 -23.03
N ALA A 174 7.08 10.33 -23.62
CA ALA A 174 6.98 10.48 -25.09
C ALA A 174 7.61 11.77 -25.60
N GLN A 175 8.95 11.84 -25.59
CA GLN A 175 9.68 12.67 -26.56
C GLN A 175 10.71 11.78 -27.28
N PRO A 176 10.51 11.46 -28.56
CA PRO A 176 11.58 10.93 -29.39
C PRO A 176 12.59 12.05 -29.62
N LEU A 177 13.85 11.76 -29.35
CA LEU A 177 14.97 12.59 -29.82
C LEU A 177 14.89 12.66 -31.35
N GLU A 178 14.42 13.79 -31.88
CA GLU A 178 14.63 14.10 -33.28
C GLU A 178 16.14 14.30 -33.50
N THR A 179 16.75 13.33 -34.14
CA THR A 179 18.09 13.45 -34.73
C THR A 179 18.04 14.47 -35.84
N ARG A 180 18.57 15.65 -35.59
CA ARG A 180 18.92 16.59 -36.68
C ARG A 180 20.18 16.08 -37.38
N SER A 181 20.00 15.77 -38.66
CA SER A 181 21.09 15.62 -39.64
C SER A 181 21.64 16.97 -39.99
#